data_f67c263c1a0879f75325c0ad8a3466b6
#
_entry.id   f67c263c1a0879f75325c0ad8a3466b6
#
_cell.length_a   1.000
_cell.length_b   1.000
_cell.length_c   1.000
_cell.angle_alpha   90.00
_cell.angle_beta   90.00
_cell.angle_gamma   90.00
#
_symmetry.space_group_name_H-M   'P 1'
#
loop_
_entity.id
_entity.type
_entity.pdbx_description
1 polymer ?
#
loop_
_entity_poly.entity_id
_entity_poly.type
_entity_poly.pdbx_seq_one_letter_code
_entity_poly.pdbx_strand_id
1 'polypeptide(L)'
;MENKLQATIDIGSHSCILLIAAFESSTNSTSSPTDSSTDTTKVTASTEQGQSEPAEVSADNNSTEVPRKTLVPKLQKVEVCRLGEDIYEHGKITPERIQELVQIMTKFRMDLHALGADLKAVAMTEAMRKASNPDEVIEAVEKAVWVKPRVISGEEEGKLTYRSVKEWHGAGFVTIDIGGGSTELSNGETTFSIPVGALKMFKAMGPIPGPEYKKFIKETFKDLSFKGMTKKPVYLIGGTGTALAMVFLNSQTFDYKAIEGLEMSLTDLEAVTTRITNLSKELRAMLPGLGNGRHEVIICGLFWLRSLLEKLRVETFKISTAGLRFGLLYPPEKEPEQKPKKRPAFLKKTENEEN
;
A
#
# COMPACT_ATOMS: atom_id res chain seq x y z
N MET A 1 20.99 15.35 -15.75
CA MET A 1 20.03 16.03 -14.83
C MET A 1 20.03 15.21 -13.56
N GLU A 2 20.54 15.76 -12.45
CA GLU A 2 20.47 15.09 -11.15
C GLU A 2 19.02 14.72 -10.85
N ASN A 3 18.79 13.48 -10.42
CA ASN A 3 17.47 12.99 -10.03
C ASN A 3 17.04 13.75 -8.77
N LYS A 4 16.28 14.84 -8.93
CA LYS A 4 15.79 15.66 -7.82
C LYS A 4 15.01 14.79 -6.84
N LEU A 5 15.41 14.80 -5.55
CA LEU A 5 14.71 14.10 -4.51
C LEU A 5 13.34 14.72 -4.27
N GLN A 6 12.31 13.91 -4.25
CA GLN A 6 10.93 14.30 -3.97
C GLN A 6 10.44 13.59 -2.72
N ALA A 7 9.55 14.23 -1.99
CA ALA A 7 9.06 13.69 -0.75
C ALA A 7 7.55 13.83 -0.61
N THR A 8 6.99 12.94 0.20
CA THR A 8 5.61 12.99 0.67
C THR A 8 5.54 12.63 2.15
N ILE A 9 4.52 13.16 2.81
CA ILE A 9 4.17 12.80 4.18
C ILE A 9 2.75 12.23 4.17
N ASP A 10 2.59 11.07 4.77
CA ASP A 10 1.31 10.41 5.03
C ASP A 10 1.05 10.46 6.54
N ILE A 11 -0.07 11.09 6.94
CA ILE A 11 -0.50 11.26 8.33
C ILE A 11 -1.72 10.37 8.55
N GLY A 12 -1.46 9.17 9.07
CA GLY A 12 -2.49 8.18 9.38
C GLY A 12 -3.01 8.26 10.81
N SER A 13 -3.94 7.37 11.16
CA SER A 13 -4.53 7.31 12.52
C SER A 13 -3.54 6.83 13.59
N HIS A 14 -2.53 6.05 13.24
CA HIS A 14 -1.56 5.51 14.19
C HIS A 14 -0.16 6.12 14.02
N SER A 15 0.26 6.36 12.79
CA SER A 15 1.62 6.80 12.47
C SER A 15 1.66 7.82 11.35
N CYS A 16 2.73 8.64 11.35
CA CYS A 16 3.12 9.51 10.26
C CYS A 16 4.30 8.90 9.53
N ILE A 17 4.29 8.94 8.21
CA ILE A 17 5.35 8.35 7.38
C ILE A 17 5.89 9.41 6.44
N LEU A 18 7.19 9.69 6.52
CA LEU A 18 7.94 10.46 5.54
C LEU A 18 8.53 9.50 4.52
N LEU A 19 8.31 9.75 3.23
CA LEU A 19 9.02 9.13 2.12
C LEU A 19 9.83 10.21 1.39
N ILE A 20 11.13 9.95 1.18
CA ILE A 20 11.98 10.68 0.24
C ILE A 20 12.42 9.69 -0.83
N ALA A 21 12.17 10.00 -2.10
CA ALA A 21 12.43 9.10 -3.23
C ALA A 21 12.94 9.87 -4.45
N ALA A 22 13.55 9.15 -5.38
CA ALA A 22 13.94 9.65 -6.68
C ALA A 22 13.35 8.79 -7.80
N PHE A 23 13.04 9.40 -8.95
CA PHE A 23 12.72 8.66 -10.16
C PHE A 23 14.03 8.19 -10.82
N GLU A 24 14.21 6.89 -10.93
CA GLU A 24 15.34 6.28 -11.61
C GLU A 24 14.87 5.58 -12.89
N SER A 25 15.63 5.73 -13.97
CA SER A 25 15.37 4.98 -15.21
C SER A 25 15.81 3.53 -14.99
N SER A 26 14.92 2.57 -15.24
CA SER A 26 15.32 1.17 -15.28
C SER A 26 16.24 0.94 -16.48
N THR A 27 17.55 0.92 -16.27
CA THR A 27 18.46 0.30 -17.23
C THR A 27 18.32 -1.20 -17.03
N ASN A 28 17.81 -1.92 -18.03
CA ASN A 28 17.82 -3.38 -18.07
C ASN A 28 19.29 -3.85 -18.06
N SER A 29 19.85 -4.03 -16.87
CA SER A 29 21.07 -4.82 -16.71
C SER A 29 20.64 -6.27 -16.49
N THR A 30 20.41 -6.99 -17.58
CA THR A 30 20.50 -8.44 -17.61
C THR A 30 21.96 -8.82 -17.42
N SER A 31 22.46 -8.79 -16.20
CA SER A 31 23.68 -9.48 -15.83
C SER A 31 23.27 -10.83 -15.23
N SER A 32 23.25 -11.84 -16.09
CA SER A 32 23.32 -13.24 -15.67
C SER A 32 24.56 -13.40 -14.78
N PRO A 33 24.49 -14.09 -13.65
CA PRO A 33 25.70 -14.46 -12.92
C PRO A 33 26.46 -15.48 -13.79
N THR A 34 27.64 -15.09 -14.25
CA THR A 34 28.61 -16.02 -14.82
C THR A 34 29.13 -16.86 -13.68
N ASP A 35 28.68 -18.12 -13.60
CA ASP A 35 29.31 -19.15 -12.82
C ASP A 35 30.72 -19.41 -13.37
N SER A 36 31.73 -19.08 -12.59
CA SER A 36 33.08 -19.56 -12.77
C SER A 36 33.41 -20.53 -11.66
N SER A 37 33.26 -21.83 -11.92
CA SER A 37 34.08 -22.86 -11.27
C SER A 37 34.25 -24.06 -12.19
N THR A 38 35.47 -24.21 -12.68
CA THR A 38 36.07 -25.40 -13.24
C THR A 38 36.01 -26.56 -12.25
N ASP A 39 35.57 -27.74 -12.59
CA ASP A 39 36.49 -28.87 -12.80
C ASP A 39 35.78 -30.14 -13.30
N THR A 40 36.48 -30.80 -14.17
CA THR A 40 36.37 -32.04 -14.88
C THR A 40 35.71 -33.24 -14.17
N THR A 41 34.83 -34.00 -14.87
CA THR A 41 35.11 -35.43 -15.21
C THR A 41 34.17 -35.93 -16.34
N LYS A 42 34.79 -36.52 -17.39
CA LYS A 42 34.17 -37.22 -18.51
C LYS A 42 33.50 -38.51 -18.09
N VAL A 43 32.29 -38.78 -18.61
CA VAL A 43 31.93 -40.15 -19.05
C VAL A 43 31.02 -40.03 -20.29
N THR A 44 31.42 -40.70 -21.33
CA THR A 44 30.80 -40.89 -22.65
C THR A 44 29.63 -41.86 -22.60
N ALA A 45 28.55 -41.57 -23.33
CA ALA A 45 27.86 -42.57 -24.15
C ALA A 45 26.87 -41.88 -25.12
N SER A 46 26.98 -42.28 -26.36
CA SER A 46 26.27 -41.95 -27.59
C SER A 46 24.81 -42.47 -27.58
N THR A 47 23.86 -41.80 -28.26
CA THR A 47 23.34 -42.12 -29.61
C THR A 47 22.06 -41.37 -29.95
N GLU A 48 22.05 -40.83 -31.17
CA GLU A 48 21.03 -40.72 -32.22
C GLU A 48 19.80 -39.79 -32.11
N GLN A 49 19.85 -38.76 -32.88
CA GLN A 49 19.04 -38.32 -34.06
C GLN A 49 17.52 -38.12 -33.89
N GLY A 50 17.10 -36.87 -34.12
CA GLY A 50 15.74 -36.49 -34.46
C GLY A 50 15.70 -34.98 -34.80
N GLN A 51 15.95 -34.62 -36.06
CA GLN A 51 15.79 -33.29 -36.63
C GLN A 51 14.31 -32.92 -36.72
N SER A 52 13.90 -31.78 -36.20
CA SER A 52 12.78 -31.00 -36.69
C SER A 52 13.08 -29.51 -36.51
N GLU A 53 13.16 -28.79 -37.61
CA GLU A 53 13.34 -27.36 -37.71
C GLU A 53 12.22 -26.59 -37.01
N PRO A 54 12.50 -25.49 -36.30
CA PRO A 54 11.46 -24.55 -35.87
C PRO A 54 11.25 -23.48 -36.94
N ALA A 55 9.99 -23.26 -37.29
CA ALA A 55 9.53 -22.19 -38.14
C ALA A 55 9.93 -20.81 -37.57
N GLU A 56 10.54 -19.98 -38.42
CA GLU A 56 10.79 -18.57 -38.16
C GLU A 56 9.45 -17.82 -38.03
N VAL A 57 9.11 -17.38 -36.83
CA VAL A 57 8.09 -16.36 -36.59
C VAL A 57 8.81 -15.02 -36.57
N SER A 58 8.65 -14.25 -37.63
CA SER A 58 9.08 -12.86 -37.71
C SER A 58 8.36 -12.01 -36.66
N ALA A 59 9.03 -11.68 -35.58
CA ALA A 59 8.56 -10.71 -34.60
C ALA A 59 8.92 -9.30 -35.07
N ASP A 60 7.92 -8.60 -35.58
CA ASP A 60 7.97 -7.17 -35.83
C ASP A 60 7.86 -6.45 -34.49
N ASN A 61 9.00 -6.29 -33.78
CA ASN A 61 9.11 -5.55 -32.51
C ASN A 61 9.73 -4.18 -32.77
N ASN A 62 8.92 -3.23 -33.24
CA ASN A 62 9.27 -1.81 -33.21
C ASN A 62 8.33 -1.04 -32.28
N SER A 63 8.20 -1.50 -31.01
CA SER A 63 7.67 -0.69 -29.94
C SER A 63 8.82 -0.01 -29.24
N THR A 64 9.01 1.29 -29.49
CA THR A 64 9.86 2.18 -28.69
C THR A 64 9.28 2.22 -27.28
N GLU A 65 9.68 1.28 -26.43
CA GLU A 65 9.36 1.33 -25.00
C GLU A 65 10.03 2.55 -24.40
N VAL A 66 9.23 3.54 -24.04
CA VAL A 66 9.67 4.66 -23.22
C VAL A 66 10.16 4.08 -21.89
N PRO A 67 11.43 4.30 -21.48
CA PRO A 67 11.96 3.72 -20.26
C PRO A 67 11.08 4.13 -19.08
N ARG A 68 10.49 3.15 -18.40
CA ARG A 68 9.68 3.39 -17.20
C ARG A 68 10.58 3.92 -16.11
N LYS A 69 10.25 5.08 -15.57
CA LYS A 69 10.91 5.64 -14.40
C LYS A 69 10.26 5.04 -13.15
N THR A 70 11.03 4.32 -12.36
CA THR A 70 10.59 3.74 -11.10
C THR A 70 10.99 4.64 -9.94
N LEU A 71 10.08 4.83 -8.98
CA LEU A 71 10.40 5.53 -7.73
C LEU A 71 11.24 4.62 -6.82
N VAL A 72 12.45 5.05 -6.53
CA VAL A 72 13.37 4.36 -5.62
C VAL A 72 13.42 5.12 -4.31
N PRO A 73 13.04 4.50 -3.17
CA PRO A 73 13.12 5.15 -1.87
C PRO A 73 14.56 5.39 -1.45
N LYS A 74 14.84 6.60 -0.97
CA LYS A 74 16.14 7.01 -0.41
C LYS A 74 16.09 7.13 1.10
N LEU A 75 14.95 7.52 1.63
CA LEU A 75 14.67 7.57 3.05
C LEU A 75 13.20 7.27 3.30
N GLN A 76 12.92 6.44 4.29
CA GLN A 76 11.59 6.26 4.85
C GLN A 76 11.69 6.33 6.36
N LYS A 77 10.92 7.24 6.98
CA LYS A 77 10.80 7.34 8.43
C LYS A 77 9.36 7.17 8.86
N VAL A 78 9.18 6.45 9.95
CA VAL A 78 7.87 6.21 10.58
C VAL A 78 7.92 6.73 12.00
N GLU A 79 7.04 7.66 12.33
CA GLU A 79 6.83 8.18 13.67
C GLU A 79 5.41 7.89 14.15
N VAL A 80 5.24 7.52 15.41
CA VAL A 80 3.92 7.22 15.98
C VAL A 80 3.25 8.52 16.42
N CYS A 81 2.05 8.79 15.91
CA CYS A 81 1.28 10.01 16.22
C CYS A 81 -0.02 9.74 16.99
N ARG A 82 -0.57 8.51 16.96
CA ARG A 82 -1.76 8.05 17.73
C ARG A 82 -3.01 8.93 17.59
N LEU A 83 -3.19 9.63 16.46
CA LEU A 83 -4.34 10.51 16.24
C LEU A 83 -5.67 9.76 16.38
N GLY A 84 -5.69 8.48 16.00
CA GLY A 84 -6.89 7.66 16.12
C GLY A 84 -7.34 7.41 17.57
N GLU A 85 -6.41 7.38 18.54
CA GLU A 85 -6.79 7.24 19.95
C GLU A 85 -7.61 8.43 20.41
N ASP A 86 -7.17 9.65 20.13
CA ASP A 86 -7.88 10.90 20.44
C ASP A 86 -9.27 10.95 19.79
N ILE A 87 -9.38 10.48 18.53
CA ILE A 87 -10.67 10.41 17.83
C ILE A 87 -11.64 9.48 18.51
N TYR A 88 -11.18 8.31 18.98
CA TYR A 88 -12.07 7.36 19.70
C TYR A 88 -12.45 7.84 21.09
N GLU A 89 -11.58 8.59 21.76
CA GLU A 89 -11.79 9.04 23.13
C GLU A 89 -12.49 10.40 23.22
N HIS A 90 -12.19 11.31 22.30
CA HIS A 90 -12.62 12.72 22.39
C HIS A 90 -13.39 13.22 21.17
N GLY A 91 -13.40 12.49 20.04
CA GLY A 91 -13.99 12.94 18.78
C GLY A 91 -13.22 14.09 18.09
N LYS A 92 -12.09 14.50 18.66
CA LYS A 92 -11.21 15.57 18.18
C LYS A 92 -9.76 15.26 18.51
N ILE A 93 -8.82 15.97 17.89
CA ILE A 93 -7.40 15.90 18.24
C ILE A 93 -7.14 16.90 19.36
N THR A 94 -6.55 16.42 20.45
CA THR A 94 -6.24 17.26 21.61
C THR A 94 -5.08 18.24 21.31
N PRO A 95 -5.00 19.39 22.01
CA PRO A 95 -3.89 20.34 21.83
C PRO A 95 -2.51 19.70 22.06
N GLU A 96 -2.40 18.79 23.04
CA GLU A 96 -1.19 18.05 23.35
C GLU A 96 -0.77 17.17 22.17
N ARG A 97 -1.74 16.46 21.57
CA ARG A 97 -1.50 15.63 20.39
C ARG A 97 -1.13 16.44 19.16
N ILE A 98 -1.72 17.63 18.99
CA ILE A 98 -1.32 18.57 17.92
C ILE A 98 0.13 19.00 18.11
N GLN A 99 0.55 19.28 19.35
CA GLN A 99 1.95 19.63 19.66
C GLN A 99 2.91 18.48 19.33
N GLU A 100 2.57 17.24 19.71
CA GLU A 100 3.35 16.04 19.37
C GLU A 100 3.47 15.88 17.83
N LEU A 101 2.36 16.06 17.11
CA LEU A 101 2.35 16.01 15.66
C LEU A 101 3.26 17.09 15.05
N VAL A 102 3.22 18.32 15.54
CA VAL A 102 4.10 19.41 15.10
C VAL A 102 5.57 19.09 15.34
N GLN A 103 5.91 18.43 16.45
CA GLN A 103 7.29 17.99 16.72
C GLN A 103 7.72 16.91 15.69
N ILE A 104 6.85 15.96 15.35
CA ILE A 104 7.12 14.97 14.31
C ILE A 104 7.34 15.67 12.95
N MET A 105 6.46 16.58 12.57
CA MET A 105 6.57 17.34 11.32
C MET A 105 7.85 18.17 11.26
N THR A 106 8.26 18.75 12.38
CA THR A 106 9.53 19.51 12.47
C THR A 106 10.74 18.60 12.23
N LYS A 107 10.77 17.39 12.81
CA LYS A 107 11.82 16.41 12.53
C LYS A 107 11.86 16.03 11.05
N PHE A 108 10.69 15.77 10.44
CA PHE A 108 10.61 15.45 9.01
C PHE A 108 11.11 16.62 8.14
N ARG A 109 10.80 17.86 8.49
CA ARG A 109 11.34 19.04 7.80
C ARG A 109 12.87 19.13 7.89
N MET A 110 13.46 18.76 9.02
CA MET A 110 14.92 18.71 9.16
C MET A 110 15.53 17.67 8.22
N ASP A 111 14.91 16.49 8.10
CA ASP A 111 15.35 15.44 7.15
C ASP A 111 15.23 15.91 5.70
N LEU A 112 14.13 16.56 5.34
CA LEU A 112 13.91 17.13 4.01
C LEU A 112 15.01 18.14 3.65
N HIS A 113 15.31 19.04 4.59
CA HIS A 113 16.35 20.04 4.40
C HIS A 113 17.75 19.41 4.29
N ALA A 114 18.07 18.45 5.15
CA ALA A 114 19.37 17.77 5.17
C ALA A 114 19.67 17.03 3.87
N LEU A 115 18.63 16.49 3.20
CA LEU A 115 18.75 15.76 1.92
C LEU A 115 18.45 16.61 0.70
N GLY A 116 18.07 17.88 0.86
CA GLY A 116 17.66 18.74 -0.26
C GLY A 116 16.43 18.23 -1.00
N ALA A 117 15.52 17.56 -0.30
CA ALA A 117 14.34 16.96 -0.89
C ALA A 117 13.16 17.95 -0.96
N ASP A 118 12.41 17.91 -2.06
CA ASP A 118 11.26 18.76 -2.33
C ASP A 118 9.98 18.08 -1.86
N LEU A 119 9.33 18.61 -0.82
CA LEU A 119 8.06 18.08 -0.30
C LEU A 119 6.92 18.39 -1.28
N LYS A 120 6.38 17.36 -1.92
CA LYS A 120 5.35 17.48 -2.96
C LYS A 120 3.93 17.42 -2.42
N ALA A 121 3.70 16.62 -1.39
CA ALA A 121 2.36 16.43 -0.83
C ALA A 121 2.42 16.01 0.64
N VAL A 122 1.40 16.44 1.38
CA VAL A 122 1.07 15.94 2.71
C VAL A 122 -0.38 15.46 2.66
N ALA A 123 -0.59 14.18 2.90
CA ALA A 123 -1.93 13.59 2.97
C ALA A 123 -2.29 13.29 4.42
N MET A 124 -3.55 13.52 4.77
CA MET A 124 -4.18 13.14 6.02
C MET A 124 -5.35 12.21 5.73
N THR A 125 -5.47 11.13 6.51
CA THR A 125 -6.42 10.07 6.20
C THR A 125 -7.55 9.96 7.23
N GLU A 126 -7.90 8.78 7.68
CA GLU A 126 -9.13 8.45 8.43
C GLU A 126 -9.31 9.28 9.70
N ALA A 127 -8.26 9.49 10.52
CA ALA A 127 -8.39 10.27 11.75
C ALA A 127 -8.89 11.69 11.47
N MET A 128 -8.36 12.33 10.42
CA MET A 128 -8.78 13.70 10.05
C MET A 128 -10.16 13.76 9.40
N ARG A 129 -10.58 12.71 8.70
CA ARG A 129 -11.96 12.62 8.20
C ARG A 129 -13.00 12.58 9.32
N LYS A 130 -12.60 12.18 10.53
CA LYS A 130 -13.49 12.03 11.70
C LYS A 130 -13.32 13.10 12.76
N ALA A 131 -12.21 13.81 12.77
CA ALA A 131 -11.97 14.87 13.74
C ALA A 131 -13.01 15.98 13.61
N SER A 132 -13.48 16.51 14.74
CA SER A 132 -14.33 17.71 14.75
C SER A 132 -13.54 19.01 14.61
N ASN A 133 -12.20 18.95 14.71
CA ASN A 133 -11.29 20.11 14.57
C ASN A 133 -10.19 19.91 13.50
N PRO A 134 -10.53 19.46 12.25
CA PRO A 134 -9.51 19.18 11.25
C PRO A 134 -8.73 20.43 10.82
N ASP A 135 -9.37 21.60 10.76
CA ASP A 135 -8.75 22.82 10.29
C ASP A 135 -7.61 23.30 11.21
N GLU A 136 -7.79 23.13 12.52
CA GLU A 136 -6.74 23.45 13.51
C GLU A 136 -5.48 22.58 13.28
N VAL A 137 -5.68 21.28 13.04
CA VAL A 137 -4.58 20.34 12.78
C VAL A 137 -3.90 20.63 11.45
N ILE A 138 -4.69 20.90 10.40
CA ILE A 138 -4.18 21.26 9.06
C ILE A 138 -3.31 22.51 9.15
N GLU A 139 -3.78 23.57 9.82
CA GLU A 139 -3.03 24.81 9.98
C GLU A 139 -1.71 24.59 10.76
N ALA A 140 -1.74 23.80 11.83
CA ALA A 140 -0.57 23.47 12.62
C ALA A 140 0.49 22.72 11.81
N VAL A 141 0.07 21.73 11.00
CA VAL A 141 0.98 20.96 10.13
C VAL A 141 1.50 21.83 8.98
N GLU A 142 0.65 22.65 8.34
CA GLU A 142 1.07 23.56 7.28
C GLU A 142 2.18 24.50 7.75
N LYS A 143 2.03 25.11 8.95
CA LYS A 143 3.06 25.96 9.57
C LYS A 143 4.36 25.19 9.83
N ALA A 144 4.27 23.89 10.17
CA ALA A 144 5.43 23.08 10.49
C ALA A 144 6.25 22.68 9.25
N VAL A 145 5.60 22.35 8.12
CA VAL A 145 6.27 21.80 6.91
C VAL A 145 6.16 22.68 5.67
N TRP A 146 5.44 23.81 5.74
CA TRP A 146 5.22 24.79 4.66
C TRP A 146 4.52 24.25 3.40
N VAL A 147 3.82 23.13 3.54
CA VAL A 147 2.97 22.54 2.52
C VAL A 147 1.63 22.26 3.15
N LYS A 148 0.56 22.76 2.53
CA LYS A 148 -0.80 22.58 3.03
C LYS A 148 -1.22 21.11 2.92
N PRO A 149 -1.58 20.46 4.03
CA PRO A 149 -2.09 19.09 4.00
C PRO A 149 -3.44 18.99 3.29
N ARG A 150 -3.69 17.85 2.65
CA ARG A 150 -5.01 17.50 2.12
C ARG A 150 -5.59 16.33 2.92
N VAL A 151 -6.82 16.48 3.37
CA VAL A 151 -7.59 15.34 3.87
C VAL A 151 -8.17 14.60 2.67
N ILE A 152 -7.73 13.37 2.44
CA ILE A 152 -8.15 12.55 1.31
C ILE A 152 -9.24 11.56 1.72
N SER A 153 -10.13 11.22 0.78
CA SER A 153 -11.13 10.18 1.00
C SER A 153 -10.49 8.80 1.03
N GLY A 154 -11.15 7.82 1.67
CA GLY A 154 -10.67 6.44 1.64
C GLY A 154 -10.63 5.85 0.23
N GLU A 155 -11.53 6.29 -0.65
CA GLU A 155 -11.50 5.89 -2.05
C GLU A 155 -10.29 6.45 -2.81
N GLU A 156 -9.95 7.73 -2.58
CA GLU A 156 -8.72 8.34 -3.14
C GLU A 156 -7.46 7.64 -2.59
N GLU A 157 -7.44 7.38 -1.28
CA GLU A 157 -6.36 6.63 -0.60
C GLU A 157 -6.12 5.27 -1.24
N GLY A 158 -7.18 4.48 -1.44
CA GLY A 158 -7.09 3.16 -2.07
C GLY A 158 -6.69 3.23 -3.56
N LYS A 159 -7.15 4.22 -4.32
CA LYS A 159 -6.74 4.43 -5.72
C LYS A 159 -5.26 4.77 -5.84
N LEU A 160 -4.76 5.66 -4.99
CA LEU A 160 -3.35 6.04 -4.96
C LEU A 160 -2.47 4.87 -4.54
N THR A 161 -2.90 4.08 -3.55
CA THR A 161 -2.21 2.86 -3.11
C THR A 161 -2.17 1.82 -4.23
N TYR A 162 -3.29 1.52 -4.89
CA TYR A 162 -3.33 0.59 -6.03
C TYR A 162 -2.38 1.04 -7.14
N ARG A 163 -2.42 2.33 -7.48
CA ARG A 163 -1.57 2.90 -8.52
C ARG A 163 -0.07 2.70 -8.21
N SER A 164 0.36 2.94 -6.97
CA SER A 164 1.76 2.77 -6.60
C SER A 164 2.23 1.32 -6.79
N VAL A 165 1.40 0.34 -6.40
CA VAL A 165 1.70 -1.08 -6.60
C VAL A 165 1.69 -1.45 -8.09
N LYS A 166 0.74 -0.89 -8.87
CA LYS A 166 0.65 -1.09 -10.32
C LYS A 166 1.90 -0.63 -11.07
N GLU A 167 2.49 0.48 -10.65
CA GLU A 167 3.73 0.98 -11.27
C GLU A 167 4.92 0.03 -11.06
N TRP A 168 4.93 -0.75 -9.98
CA TRP A 168 6.00 -1.70 -9.66
C TRP A 168 5.74 -3.11 -10.21
N HIS A 169 4.48 -3.57 -10.20
CA HIS A 169 4.11 -4.98 -10.44
C HIS A 169 3.17 -5.19 -11.64
N GLY A 170 2.82 -4.12 -12.38
CA GLY A 170 1.82 -4.22 -13.44
C GLY A 170 0.39 -4.15 -12.87
N ALA A 171 -0.58 -4.74 -13.55
CA ALA A 171 -2.00 -4.69 -13.18
C ALA A 171 -2.59 -6.10 -12.98
N GLY A 172 -3.86 -6.18 -12.56
CA GLY A 172 -4.59 -7.46 -12.49
C GLY A 172 -4.63 -8.09 -11.10
N PHE A 173 -4.37 -7.34 -10.06
CA PHE A 173 -4.39 -7.75 -8.65
C PHE A 173 -5.41 -6.96 -7.83
N VAL A 174 -5.49 -7.25 -6.55
CA VAL A 174 -6.21 -6.48 -5.53
C VAL A 174 -5.21 -5.97 -4.50
N THR A 175 -5.31 -4.72 -4.11
CA THR A 175 -4.61 -4.17 -2.94
C THR A 175 -5.49 -4.24 -1.71
N ILE A 176 -4.88 -4.58 -0.57
CA ILE A 176 -5.47 -4.48 0.77
C ILE A 176 -4.53 -3.62 1.61
N ASP A 177 -4.97 -2.44 2.01
CA ASP A 177 -4.23 -1.55 2.92
C ASP A 177 -4.95 -1.52 4.27
N ILE A 178 -4.40 -2.16 5.29
CA ILE A 178 -4.98 -2.20 6.63
C ILE A 178 -4.33 -1.12 7.48
N GLY A 179 -5.06 -0.03 7.63
CA GLY A 179 -4.70 1.07 8.52
C GLY A 179 -5.14 0.86 9.97
N GLY A 180 -5.04 1.93 10.77
CA GLY A 180 -5.53 1.91 12.17
C GLY A 180 -7.05 1.92 12.26
N GLY A 181 -7.73 2.74 11.51
CA GLY A 181 -9.16 2.98 11.59
C GLY A 181 -9.97 2.50 10.39
N SER A 182 -9.35 2.33 9.24
CA SER A 182 -9.98 1.87 7.99
C SER A 182 -9.12 0.85 7.26
N THR A 183 -9.73 0.24 6.25
CA THR A 183 -9.05 -0.68 5.32
C THR A 183 -9.51 -0.35 3.91
N GLU A 184 -8.58 -0.06 3.03
CA GLU A 184 -8.81 0.26 1.64
C GLU A 184 -8.59 -0.99 0.78
N LEU A 185 -9.57 -1.28 -0.10
CA LEU A 185 -9.46 -2.32 -1.12
C LEU A 185 -9.61 -1.71 -2.51
N SER A 186 -8.72 -2.12 -3.43
CA SER A 186 -8.83 -1.69 -4.83
C SER A 186 -8.36 -2.77 -5.78
N ASN A 187 -9.08 -2.93 -6.91
CA ASN A 187 -8.63 -3.75 -8.05
C ASN A 187 -8.29 -2.87 -9.28
N GLY A 188 -8.22 -1.55 -9.10
CA GLY A 188 -7.99 -0.56 -10.13
C GLY A 188 -9.25 -0.03 -10.80
N GLU A 189 -10.34 -0.81 -10.86
CA GLU A 189 -11.64 -0.40 -11.40
C GLU A 189 -12.59 0.01 -10.29
N THR A 190 -12.62 -0.78 -9.23
CA THR A 190 -13.46 -0.56 -8.05
C THR A 190 -12.55 -0.36 -6.84
N THR A 191 -12.82 0.69 -6.09
CA THR A 191 -12.13 0.99 -4.83
C THR A 191 -13.17 1.30 -3.77
N PHE A 192 -12.99 0.76 -2.58
CA PHE A 192 -13.81 1.11 -1.44
C PHE A 192 -12.99 1.06 -0.14
N SER A 193 -13.44 1.85 0.83
CA SER A 193 -12.87 1.90 2.18
C SER A 193 -13.85 1.28 3.16
N ILE A 194 -13.38 0.26 3.88
CA ILE A 194 -14.12 -0.35 4.98
C ILE A 194 -13.73 0.40 6.25
N PRO A 195 -14.68 0.92 7.05
CA PRO A 195 -14.36 1.66 8.28
C PRO A 195 -13.97 0.71 9.42
N VAL A 196 -13.06 -0.22 9.15
CA VAL A 196 -12.47 -1.19 10.08
C VAL A 196 -10.97 -1.24 9.82
N GLY A 197 -10.18 -1.00 10.84
CA GLY A 197 -8.73 -1.13 10.85
C GLY A 197 -8.26 -1.78 12.15
N ALA A 198 -6.97 -2.02 12.28
CA ALA A 198 -6.39 -2.75 13.39
C ALA A 198 -6.68 -2.10 14.76
N LEU A 199 -6.54 -0.78 14.88
CA LEU A 199 -6.81 -0.04 16.11
C LEU A 199 -8.31 -0.02 16.44
N LYS A 200 -9.16 0.23 15.46
CA LYS A 200 -10.60 0.24 15.65
C LYS A 200 -11.12 -1.12 16.12
N MET A 201 -10.62 -2.20 15.53
CA MET A 201 -10.98 -3.55 15.94
C MET A 201 -10.47 -3.86 17.35
N PHE A 202 -9.25 -3.46 17.69
CA PHE A 202 -8.70 -3.58 19.03
C PHE A 202 -9.57 -2.86 20.08
N LYS A 203 -10.00 -1.63 19.81
CA LYS A 203 -10.88 -0.86 20.71
C LYS A 203 -12.27 -1.53 20.86
N ALA A 204 -12.78 -2.17 19.81
CA ALA A 204 -14.10 -2.82 19.83
C ALA A 204 -14.08 -4.21 20.48
N MET A 205 -12.98 -4.97 20.36
CA MET A 205 -12.93 -6.40 20.70
C MET A 205 -11.83 -6.78 21.69
N GLY A 206 -11.01 -5.81 22.10
CA GLY A 206 -9.85 -6.09 22.94
C GLY A 206 -8.65 -6.66 22.14
N PRO A 207 -7.60 -7.09 22.85
CA PRO A 207 -6.33 -7.46 22.26
C PRO A 207 -6.36 -8.75 21.42
N ILE A 208 -7.32 -9.64 21.70
CA ILE A 208 -7.55 -10.90 20.97
C ILE A 208 -9.04 -11.00 20.69
N PRO A 209 -9.47 -11.01 19.41
CA PRO A 209 -10.87 -11.14 19.06
C PRO A 209 -11.51 -12.41 19.62
N GLY A 210 -12.63 -12.26 20.32
CA GLY A 210 -13.38 -13.33 20.95
C GLY A 210 -14.46 -13.95 20.05
N PRO A 211 -15.42 -14.71 20.61
CA PRO A 211 -16.50 -15.39 19.86
C PRO A 211 -17.37 -14.44 19.04
N GLU A 212 -17.54 -13.19 19.48
CA GLU A 212 -18.32 -12.14 18.82
C GLU A 212 -17.70 -11.70 17.48
N TYR A 213 -16.44 -12.03 17.24
CA TYR A 213 -15.73 -11.68 16.01
C TYR A 213 -16.44 -12.19 14.74
N LYS A 214 -16.96 -13.43 14.78
CA LYS A 214 -17.68 -13.99 13.62
C LYS A 214 -18.94 -13.16 13.27
N LYS A 215 -19.65 -12.68 14.28
CA LYS A 215 -20.81 -11.80 14.09
C LYS A 215 -20.39 -10.47 13.50
N PHE A 216 -19.34 -9.87 14.04
CA PHE A 216 -18.77 -8.62 13.56
C PHE A 216 -18.37 -8.69 12.07
N ILE A 217 -17.66 -9.75 11.66
CA ILE A 217 -17.26 -9.97 10.26
C ILE A 217 -18.47 -10.08 9.35
N LYS A 218 -19.49 -10.87 9.76
CA LYS A 218 -20.71 -11.04 8.99
C LYS A 218 -21.44 -9.71 8.75
N GLU A 219 -21.58 -8.89 9.80
CA GLU A 219 -22.22 -7.58 9.70
C GLU A 219 -21.38 -6.61 8.86
N THR A 220 -20.06 -6.60 9.03
CA THR A 220 -19.16 -5.74 8.25
C THR A 220 -19.23 -6.05 6.75
N PHE A 221 -19.32 -7.33 6.37
CA PHE A 221 -19.34 -7.73 4.96
C PHE A 221 -20.74 -7.72 4.33
N LYS A 222 -21.79 -7.46 5.09
CA LYS A 222 -23.18 -7.62 4.66
C LYS A 222 -23.51 -6.84 3.39
N ASP A 223 -23.11 -5.57 3.34
CA ASP A 223 -23.43 -4.64 2.25
C ASP A 223 -22.26 -4.40 1.29
N LEU A 224 -21.17 -5.18 1.43
CA LEU A 224 -19.99 -5.03 0.59
C LEU A 224 -20.00 -6.00 -0.58
N SER A 225 -19.75 -5.49 -1.78
CA SER A 225 -19.62 -6.29 -3.00
C SER A 225 -18.15 -6.47 -3.38
N PHE A 226 -17.66 -7.69 -3.31
CA PHE A 226 -16.30 -8.07 -3.74
C PHE A 226 -16.25 -8.57 -5.20
N LYS A 227 -17.27 -8.20 -6.00
CA LYS A 227 -17.32 -8.56 -7.43
C LYS A 227 -16.07 -8.03 -8.16
N GLY A 228 -15.42 -8.90 -8.95
CA GLY A 228 -14.21 -8.55 -9.67
C GLY A 228 -12.93 -8.55 -8.84
N MET A 229 -12.99 -8.88 -7.54
CA MET A 229 -11.83 -8.97 -6.65
C MET A 229 -11.47 -10.39 -6.21
N THR A 230 -12.45 -11.32 -6.24
CA THR A 230 -12.23 -12.71 -5.80
C THR A 230 -11.30 -13.47 -6.72
N LYS A 231 -10.44 -14.34 -6.13
CA LYS A 231 -9.46 -15.19 -6.82
C LYS A 231 -8.43 -14.42 -7.66
N LYS A 232 -8.23 -13.12 -7.38
CA LYS A 232 -7.13 -12.35 -7.97
C LYS A 232 -5.92 -12.38 -7.04
N PRO A 233 -4.69 -12.23 -7.57
CA PRO A 233 -3.52 -11.99 -6.73
C PRO A 233 -3.77 -10.83 -5.77
N VAL A 234 -3.28 -10.92 -4.54
CA VAL A 234 -3.44 -9.88 -3.52
C VAL A 234 -2.09 -9.31 -3.15
N TYR A 235 -2.00 -7.99 -3.06
CA TYR A 235 -0.91 -7.28 -2.41
C TYR A 235 -1.42 -6.65 -1.11
N LEU A 236 -0.80 -7.05 0.00
CA LEU A 236 -1.02 -6.44 1.31
C LEU A 236 -0.06 -5.29 1.53
N ILE A 237 -0.62 -4.13 1.87
CA ILE A 237 0.11 -2.87 2.06
C ILE A 237 -0.03 -2.40 3.52
N GLY A 238 0.69 -1.37 3.85
CA GLY A 238 0.57 -0.65 5.11
C GLY A 238 1.35 -1.28 6.27
N GLY A 239 1.09 -0.72 7.46
CA GLY A 239 1.83 -1.08 8.67
C GLY A 239 1.60 -2.52 9.13
N THR A 240 0.40 -3.07 8.91
CA THR A 240 0.07 -4.47 9.24
C THR A 240 0.87 -5.43 8.35
N GLY A 241 0.95 -5.17 7.04
CA GLY A 241 1.70 -5.99 6.10
C GLY A 241 3.20 -5.99 6.37
N THR A 242 3.78 -4.81 6.55
CA THR A 242 5.22 -4.69 6.83
C THR A 242 5.61 -5.30 8.18
N ALA A 243 4.77 -5.16 9.21
CA ALA A 243 5.00 -5.78 10.52
C ALA A 243 4.92 -7.31 10.44
N LEU A 244 3.91 -7.85 9.73
CA LEU A 244 3.78 -9.28 9.45
C LEU A 244 5.04 -9.83 8.76
N ALA A 245 5.51 -9.15 7.70
CA ALA A 245 6.72 -9.55 6.97
C ALA A 245 7.96 -9.55 7.86
N MET A 246 8.17 -8.51 8.67
CA MET A 246 9.34 -8.43 9.57
C MET A 246 9.34 -9.54 10.62
N VAL A 247 8.18 -9.87 11.21
CA VAL A 247 8.05 -11.00 12.16
C VAL A 247 8.31 -12.33 11.46
N PHE A 248 7.77 -12.51 10.25
CA PHE A 248 7.98 -13.74 9.47
C PHE A 248 9.44 -13.95 9.09
N LEU A 249 10.10 -12.91 8.56
CA LEU A 249 11.51 -12.93 8.20
C LEU A 249 12.46 -12.88 9.43
N ASN A 250 11.92 -12.64 10.63
CA ASN A 250 12.69 -12.34 11.84
C ASN A 250 13.74 -11.22 11.65
N SER A 251 13.40 -10.21 10.84
CA SER A 251 14.29 -9.11 10.47
C SER A 251 14.22 -7.96 11.46
N GLN A 252 15.33 -7.65 12.12
CA GLN A 252 15.41 -6.56 13.10
C GLN A 252 15.35 -5.17 12.47
N THR A 253 15.71 -5.05 11.20
CA THR A 253 15.70 -3.81 10.44
C THR A 253 14.73 -3.89 9.30
N PHE A 254 14.10 -2.74 8.97
CA PHE A 254 13.24 -2.66 7.79
C PHE A 254 14.10 -2.66 6.52
N ASP A 255 14.00 -3.76 5.77
CA ASP A 255 14.61 -3.89 4.44
C ASP A 255 13.52 -3.98 3.38
N TYR A 256 13.32 -2.89 2.63
CA TYR A 256 12.27 -2.83 1.63
C TYR A 256 12.48 -3.86 0.50
N LYS A 257 13.73 -4.22 0.18
CA LYS A 257 14.02 -5.20 -0.88
C LYS A 257 13.66 -6.63 -0.47
N ALA A 258 13.85 -6.96 0.81
CA ALA A 258 13.49 -8.26 1.34
C ALA A 258 11.96 -8.40 1.53
N ILE A 259 11.25 -7.28 1.75
CA ILE A 259 9.82 -7.26 2.02
C ILE A 259 9.00 -7.10 0.73
N GLU A 260 9.50 -6.32 -0.24
CA GLU A 260 8.77 -6.05 -1.48
C GLU A 260 8.60 -7.31 -2.32
N GLY A 261 7.34 -7.68 -2.58
CA GLY A 261 7.01 -8.89 -3.32
C GLY A 261 7.10 -10.19 -2.52
N LEU A 262 7.41 -10.13 -1.22
CA LEU A 262 7.43 -11.32 -0.34
C LEU A 262 6.07 -12.02 -0.41
N GLU A 263 6.07 -13.28 -0.88
CA GLU A 263 4.89 -14.10 -0.95
C GLU A 263 4.70 -14.89 0.35
N MET A 264 3.48 -14.90 0.86
CA MET A 264 3.07 -15.61 2.06
C MET A 264 1.78 -16.37 1.80
N SER A 265 1.64 -17.52 2.44
CA SER A 265 0.41 -18.33 2.43
C SER A 265 -0.49 -18.02 3.64
N LEU A 266 -1.74 -18.50 3.61
CA LEU A 266 -2.62 -18.49 4.78
C LEU A 266 -2.02 -19.28 5.93
N THR A 267 -1.28 -20.37 5.66
CA THR A 267 -0.56 -21.16 6.68
C THR A 267 0.52 -20.33 7.36
N ASP A 268 1.29 -19.54 6.61
CA ASP A 268 2.30 -18.63 7.16
C ASP A 268 1.66 -17.56 8.03
N LEU A 269 0.55 -16.98 7.57
CA LEU A 269 -0.23 -16.01 8.34
C LEU A 269 -0.74 -16.61 9.66
N GLU A 270 -1.26 -17.83 9.63
CA GLU A 270 -1.74 -18.54 10.82
C GLU A 270 -0.59 -18.83 11.79
N ALA A 271 0.55 -19.30 11.30
CA ALA A 271 1.72 -19.58 12.11
C ALA A 271 2.23 -18.32 12.83
N VAL A 272 2.36 -17.21 12.10
CA VAL A 272 2.77 -15.91 12.68
C VAL A 272 1.73 -15.41 13.69
N THR A 273 0.43 -15.48 13.34
CA THR A 273 -0.67 -15.05 14.21
C THR A 273 -0.65 -15.84 15.53
N THR A 274 -0.53 -17.17 15.45
CA THR A 274 -0.46 -18.06 16.62
C THR A 274 0.78 -17.74 17.48
N ARG A 275 1.94 -17.57 16.85
CA ARG A 275 3.18 -17.16 17.57
C ARG A 275 2.95 -15.87 18.35
N ILE A 276 2.42 -14.82 17.71
CA ILE A 276 2.21 -13.50 18.33
C ILE A 276 1.17 -13.57 19.44
N THR A 277 0.08 -14.33 19.24
CA THR A 277 -1.03 -14.46 20.20
C THR A 277 -0.58 -15.16 21.49
N ASN A 278 0.32 -16.12 21.40
CA ASN A 278 0.84 -16.86 22.56
C ASN A 278 1.90 -16.11 23.38
N LEU A 279 2.37 -14.96 22.91
CA LEU A 279 3.33 -14.13 23.64
C LEU A 279 2.62 -13.13 24.57
N SER A 280 3.27 -12.81 25.69
CA SER A 280 2.86 -11.68 26.53
C SER A 280 2.99 -10.36 25.77
N LYS A 281 2.32 -9.30 26.25
CA LYS A 281 2.38 -7.96 25.63
C LYS A 281 3.84 -7.46 25.51
N GLU A 282 4.64 -7.68 26.57
CA GLU A 282 6.05 -7.26 26.65
C GLU A 282 6.91 -8.02 25.64
N LEU A 283 6.75 -9.33 25.54
CA LEU A 283 7.48 -10.14 24.56
C LEU A 283 7.07 -9.80 23.12
N ARG A 284 5.79 -9.51 22.86
CA ARG A 284 5.37 -9.04 21.56
C ARG A 284 6.03 -7.72 21.15
N ALA A 285 6.15 -6.79 22.11
CA ALA A 285 6.80 -5.50 21.86
C ALA A 285 8.27 -5.61 21.44
N MET A 286 8.92 -6.74 21.78
CA MET A 286 10.31 -7.03 21.42
C MET A 286 10.45 -7.67 20.04
N LEU A 287 9.35 -8.11 19.41
CA LEU A 287 9.43 -8.71 18.08
C LEU A 287 9.76 -7.67 17.02
N PRO A 288 10.51 -8.05 15.96
CA PRO A 288 10.80 -7.19 14.84
C PRO A 288 9.52 -6.57 14.25
N GLY A 289 9.55 -5.25 13.97
CA GLY A 289 8.42 -4.55 13.37
C GLY A 289 7.23 -4.27 14.28
N LEU A 290 7.20 -4.80 15.51
CA LEU A 290 6.09 -4.63 16.46
C LEU A 290 6.34 -3.57 17.55
N GLY A 291 7.48 -2.88 17.52
CA GLY A 291 7.73 -1.73 18.39
C GLY A 291 6.73 -0.60 18.16
N ASN A 292 6.86 0.46 18.98
CA ASN A 292 6.07 1.69 18.84
C ASN A 292 4.54 1.49 18.91
N GLY A 293 4.08 0.59 19.79
CA GLY A 293 2.65 0.35 20.02
C GLY A 293 1.97 -0.59 19.02
N ARG A 294 2.62 -1.01 17.94
CA ARG A 294 2.04 -1.97 16.98
C ARG A 294 1.73 -3.32 17.60
N HIS A 295 2.53 -3.77 18.59
CA HIS A 295 2.31 -5.02 19.34
C HIS A 295 0.92 -5.10 20.02
N GLU A 296 0.27 -3.98 20.24
CA GLU A 296 -1.07 -3.95 20.85
C GLU A 296 -2.16 -4.32 19.84
N VAL A 297 -2.06 -3.79 18.63
CA VAL A 297 -3.13 -3.87 17.62
C VAL A 297 -2.91 -4.93 16.55
N ILE A 298 -1.69 -5.47 16.41
CA ILE A 298 -1.32 -6.35 15.30
C ILE A 298 -2.20 -7.59 15.21
N ILE A 299 -2.55 -8.22 16.35
CA ILE A 299 -3.37 -9.43 16.37
C ILE A 299 -4.70 -9.14 15.69
N CYS A 300 -5.36 -8.04 16.04
CA CYS A 300 -6.62 -7.62 15.40
C CYS A 300 -6.44 -7.39 13.89
N GLY A 301 -5.34 -6.77 13.47
CA GLY A 301 -5.01 -6.60 12.05
C GLY A 301 -4.86 -7.92 11.30
N LEU A 302 -4.20 -8.93 11.91
CA LEU A 302 -4.00 -10.25 11.30
C LEU A 302 -5.30 -11.07 11.23
N PHE A 303 -6.14 -11.04 12.26
CA PHE A 303 -7.47 -11.64 12.22
C PHE A 303 -8.33 -11.01 11.12
N TRP A 304 -8.29 -9.68 10.99
CA TRP A 304 -9.00 -8.96 9.96
C TRP A 304 -8.49 -9.31 8.55
N LEU A 305 -7.16 -9.34 8.37
CA LEU A 305 -6.53 -9.78 7.12
C LEU A 305 -7.00 -11.17 6.71
N ARG A 306 -6.96 -12.13 7.63
CA ARG A 306 -7.42 -13.50 7.38
C ARG A 306 -8.84 -13.51 6.83
N SER A 307 -9.77 -12.78 7.47
CA SER A 307 -11.17 -12.72 7.03
C SER A 307 -11.35 -12.09 5.64
N LEU A 308 -10.52 -11.10 5.29
CA LEU A 308 -10.51 -10.51 3.96
C LEU A 308 -10.00 -11.51 2.90
N LEU A 309 -8.90 -12.23 3.17
CA LEU A 309 -8.34 -13.23 2.26
C LEU A 309 -9.32 -14.39 2.03
N GLU A 310 -9.97 -14.89 3.08
CA GLU A 310 -11.03 -15.89 2.99
C GLU A 310 -12.21 -15.39 2.14
N LYS A 311 -12.64 -14.13 2.33
CA LYS A 311 -13.71 -13.51 1.54
C LYS A 311 -13.33 -13.35 0.07
N LEU A 312 -12.08 -13.03 -0.21
CA LEU A 312 -11.52 -12.94 -1.55
C LEU A 312 -11.21 -14.32 -2.17
N ARG A 313 -11.24 -15.40 -1.39
CA ARG A 313 -10.89 -16.77 -1.79
C ARG A 313 -9.46 -16.86 -2.31
N VAL A 314 -8.53 -16.34 -1.53
CA VAL A 314 -7.10 -16.24 -1.85
C VAL A 314 -6.32 -17.01 -0.80
N GLU A 315 -5.45 -17.93 -1.25
CA GLU A 315 -4.63 -18.78 -0.38
C GLU A 315 -3.20 -18.26 -0.20
N THR A 316 -2.72 -17.45 -1.15
CA THR A 316 -1.42 -16.79 -1.09
C THR A 316 -1.57 -15.30 -1.39
N PHE A 317 -0.72 -14.48 -0.79
CA PHE A 317 -0.69 -13.04 -1.00
C PHE A 317 0.75 -12.53 -0.96
N LYS A 318 0.97 -11.35 -1.53
CA LYS A 318 2.28 -10.69 -1.51
C LYS A 318 2.24 -9.45 -0.63
N ILE A 319 3.39 -9.10 -0.06
CA ILE A 319 3.55 -7.85 0.66
C ILE A 319 4.10 -6.80 -0.30
N SER A 320 3.57 -5.57 -0.24
CA SER A 320 4.19 -4.44 -0.91
C SER A 320 4.43 -3.28 0.03
N THR A 321 5.58 -2.66 -0.13
CA THR A 321 5.97 -1.43 0.58
C THR A 321 5.51 -0.18 -0.16
N ALA A 322 5.03 -0.33 -1.40
CA ALA A 322 4.53 0.74 -2.25
C ALA A 322 3.08 1.11 -1.85
N GLY A 323 2.93 2.01 -0.90
CA GLY A 323 1.62 2.48 -0.40
C GLY A 323 1.25 3.89 -0.89
N LEU A 324 0.26 4.51 -0.24
CA LEU A 324 -0.26 5.86 -0.49
C LEU A 324 0.84 6.88 -0.82
N ARG A 325 1.89 6.92 0.00
CA ARG A 325 2.98 7.90 -0.13
C ARG A 325 3.73 7.86 -1.46
N PHE A 326 3.85 6.68 -2.06
CA PHE A 326 4.39 6.55 -3.42
C PHE A 326 3.38 7.02 -4.46
N GLY A 327 2.09 6.68 -4.28
CA GLY A 327 1.02 7.10 -5.17
C GLY A 327 0.88 8.61 -5.28
N LEU A 328 1.19 9.34 -4.21
CA LEU A 328 1.21 10.80 -4.18
C LEU A 328 2.33 11.43 -5.03
N LEU A 329 3.42 10.71 -5.32
CA LEU A 329 4.54 11.18 -6.14
C LEU A 329 4.35 10.91 -7.64
N TYR A 330 3.54 9.93 -8.00
CA TYR A 330 3.26 9.68 -9.41
C TYR A 330 2.36 10.79 -9.99
N PRO A 331 2.63 11.28 -11.21
CA PRO A 331 1.79 12.27 -11.85
C PRO A 331 0.36 11.70 -12.04
N PRO A 332 -0.72 12.50 -11.99
CA PRO A 332 -2.08 11.99 -12.17
C PRO A 332 -2.20 11.19 -13.48
N GLU A 333 -2.92 10.07 -13.43
CA GLU A 333 -3.22 9.33 -14.66
C GLU A 333 -4.00 10.28 -15.59
N LYS A 334 -3.60 10.34 -16.86
CA LYS A 334 -4.39 11.07 -17.86
C LYS A 334 -5.77 10.40 -17.90
N GLU A 335 -6.81 11.15 -17.64
CA GLU A 335 -8.16 10.64 -17.87
C GLU A 335 -8.24 10.13 -19.33
N PRO A 336 -8.77 8.91 -19.54
CA PRO A 336 -8.99 8.45 -20.89
C PRO A 336 -9.83 9.51 -21.63
N GLU A 337 -9.32 10.00 -22.77
CA GLU A 337 -10.07 10.94 -23.61
C GLU A 337 -11.49 10.38 -23.77
N GLN A 338 -12.48 11.07 -23.21
CA GLN A 338 -13.88 10.70 -23.39
C GLN A 338 -14.14 10.78 -24.90
N LYS A 339 -14.20 9.61 -25.56
CA LYS A 339 -14.65 9.56 -26.95
C LYS A 339 -15.95 10.36 -27.02
N PRO A 340 -16.05 11.36 -27.89
CA PRO A 340 -17.23 12.19 -27.97
C PRO A 340 -18.45 11.27 -28.11
N LYS A 341 -19.39 11.38 -27.17
CA LYS A 341 -20.65 10.63 -27.24
C LYS A 341 -21.25 10.94 -28.60
N LYS A 342 -21.34 9.93 -29.52
CA LYS A 342 -22.05 10.08 -30.79
C LYS A 342 -23.42 10.62 -30.45
N ARG A 343 -23.71 11.84 -30.90
CA ARG A 343 -25.06 12.41 -30.79
C ARG A 343 -26.02 11.42 -31.41
N PRO A 344 -27.15 11.09 -30.76
CA PRO A 344 -28.16 10.24 -31.35
C PRO A 344 -28.60 10.87 -32.67
N ALA A 345 -28.63 10.09 -33.73
CA ALA A 345 -29.06 10.50 -35.06
C ALA A 345 -30.61 10.66 -35.14
N PHE A 346 -31.19 11.30 -34.14
CA PHE A 346 -32.62 11.60 -34.09
C PHE A 346 -32.83 13.13 -34.05
N LEU A 347 -32.70 13.76 -35.18
CA LEU A 347 -33.30 15.09 -35.51
C LEU A 347 -32.87 15.50 -36.92
N LYS A 348 -33.30 14.70 -37.93
CA LYS A 348 -33.42 15.15 -39.30
C LYS A 348 -34.70 14.53 -39.85
N LYS A 349 -35.82 15.22 -39.61
CA LYS A 349 -37.05 15.18 -40.41
C LYS A 349 -38.07 16.04 -39.70
N THR A 350 -38.21 17.26 -40.17
CA THR A 350 -39.47 17.99 -40.40
C THR A 350 -39.10 19.44 -40.70
N GLU A 351 -38.77 19.70 -41.95
CA GLU A 351 -38.94 20.98 -42.64
C GLU A 351 -39.03 20.65 -44.10
N ASN A 352 -40.26 20.36 -44.55
CA ASN A 352 -40.78 20.54 -45.90
C ASN A 352 -42.20 19.96 -45.91
N GLU A 353 -43.15 20.88 -45.70
CA GLU A 353 -44.46 20.88 -46.28
C GLU A 353 -45.23 22.01 -45.65
N GLU A 354 -45.15 23.15 -46.33
CA GLU A 354 -46.31 24.10 -46.54
C GLU A 354 -45.88 25.21 -47.45
N ASN A 355 -46.42 25.07 -48.69
CA ASN A 355 -46.65 25.93 -49.86
C ASN A 355 -45.87 25.63 -51.10
#